data_22bbe866ab934f776f062154cbfc1ba0
#
_entry.id   22bbe866ab934f776f062154cbfc1ba0
#
_cell.length_a   1.000
_cell.length_b   1.000
_cell.length_c   1.000
_cell.angle_alpha   90.00
_cell.angle_beta   90.00
_cell.angle_gamma   90.00
#
_symmetry.space_group_name_H-M   'P 1'
#
loop_
_entity.id
_entity.type
_entity.pdbx_description
1 polymer ?
#
loop_
_entity_poly.entity_id
_entity_poly.type
_entity_poly.pdbx_seq_one_letter_code
_entity_poly.pdbx_strand_id
1 'polypeptide(L)'
;MDRLAFNAAAAINEQRLARQMITHELANVVTVGFKTSFEVAMSAIKVEGAGLPTRMQPQSISKDIIQLRPGEVITTGRNLDISMNEETVLGVTAPNGQLAFTRRGDLKVNSAGVLEDALKHVVRGEGGGPVTIPPGLTITINPDGTIFAADPAQTGPVQQTLIGRLLLRDASTTQLERRDDGLFGPVGKLGGDVTGGPKLPSLTAGALEGSNVNAMMAMVKPVSYTHLTLPTIYSV
;
A
#
# COMPACT_ATOMS: atom_id res chain seq x y z
N MET A 1 -6.36 -21.45 -37.73
CA MET A 1 -5.18 -21.68 -36.86
C MET A 1 -4.71 -20.38 -36.17
N ASP A 2 -4.72 -19.26 -36.84
CA ASP A 2 -4.28 -17.95 -36.34
C ASP A 2 -5.03 -17.48 -35.07
N ARG A 3 -6.36 -17.72 -34.96
CA ARG A 3 -7.16 -17.35 -33.78
C ARG A 3 -6.77 -18.14 -32.54
N LEU A 4 -6.45 -19.41 -32.69
CA LEU A 4 -6.08 -20.28 -31.58
C LEU A 4 -4.72 -19.90 -31.02
N ALA A 5 -3.75 -19.62 -31.90
CA ALA A 5 -2.43 -19.15 -31.54
C ALA A 5 -2.50 -17.79 -30.81
N PHE A 6 -3.34 -16.87 -31.29
CA PHE A 6 -3.53 -15.56 -30.67
C PHE A 6 -4.14 -15.64 -29.28
N ASN A 7 -5.22 -16.43 -29.12
CA ASN A 7 -5.85 -16.63 -27.81
C ASN A 7 -4.92 -17.35 -26.82
N ALA A 8 -4.14 -18.34 -27.33
CA ALA A 8 -3.15 -19.02 -26.51
C ALA A 8 -2.04 -18.05 -26.03
N ALA A 9 -1.54 -17.18 -26.90
CA ALA A 9 -0.53 -16.19 -26.55
C ALA A 9 -1.08 -15.19 -25.51
N ALA A 10 -2.32 -14.74 -25.65
CA ALA A 10 -2.97 -13.87 -24.68
C ALA A 10 -3.12 -14.56 -23.31
N ALA A 11 -3.58 -15.81 -23.28
CA ALA A 11 -3.72 -16.58 -22.05
C ALA A 11 -2.36 -16.84 -21.35
N ILE A 12 -1.29 -17.09 -22.09
CA ILE A 12 0.06 -17.24 -21.55
C ILE A 12 0.55 -15.94 -20.93
N ASN A 13 0.30 -14.81 -21.59
CA ASN A 13 0.70 -13.51 -21.04
C ASN A 13 -0.04 -13.16 -19.74
N GLU A 14 -1.34 -13.46 -19.67
CA GLU A 14 -2.13 -13.29 -18.44
C GLU A 14 -1.63 -14.18 -17.31
N GLN A 15 -1.33 -15.44 -17.59
CA GLN A 15 -0.75 -16.34 -16.58
C GLN A 15 0.61 -15.83 -16.08
N ARG A 16 1.41 -15.24 -16.97
CA ARG A 16 2.69 -14.62 -16.58
C ARG A 16 2.48 -13.45 -15.63
N LEU A 17 1.54 -12.54 -15.94
CA LEU A 17 1.21 -11.42 -15.08
C LEU A 17 0.67 -11.88 -13.72
N ALA A 18 -0.26 -12.84 -13.71
CA ALA A 18 -0.79 -13.39 -12.46
C ALA A 18 0.31 -14.01 -11.58
N ARG A 19 1.27 -14.73 -12.18
CA ARG A 19 2.42 -15.29 -11.45
C ARG A 19 3.33 -14.19 -10.89
N GLN A 20 3.58 -13.12 -11.65
CA GLN A 20 4.37 -11.98 -11.16
C GLN A 20 3.71 -11.32 -9.95
N MET A 21 2.39 -11.11 -9.98
CA MET A 21 1.64 -10.57 -8.85
C MET A 21 1.74 -11.47 -7.61
N ILE A 22 1.49 -12.77 -7.75
CA ILE A 22 1.58 -13.71 -6.63
C ILE A 22 3.01 -13.76 -6.07
N THR A 23 4.02 -13.74 -6.92
CA THR A 23 5.43 -13.70 -6.48
C THR A 23 5.74 -12.42 -5.72
N HIS A 24 5.23 -11.28 -6.18
CA HIS A 24 5.37 -10.00 -5.50
C HIS A 24 4.65 -10.00 -4.13
N GLU A 25 3.43 -10.52 -4.06
CA GLU A 25 2.69 -10.66 -2.81
C GLU A 25 3.44 -11.57 -1.83
N LEU A 26 3.93 -12.72 -2.29
CA LEU A 26 4.65 -13.67 -1.45
C LEU A 26 5.98 -13.08 -0.93
N ALA A 27 6.71 -12.35 -1.76
CA ALA A 27 7.92 -11.64 -1.35
C ALA A 27 7.67 -10.60 -0.25
N ASN A 28 6.44 -10.06 -0.18
CA ASN A 28 6.06 -9.03 0.78
C ASN A 28 5.16 -9.53 1.92
N VAL A 29 5.06 -10.85 2.12
CA VAL A 29 4.19 -11.44 3.16
C VAL A 29 4.56 -11.01 4.59
N VAL A 30 5.84 -10.73 4.84
CA VAL A 30 6.35 -10.25 6.14
C VAL A 30 6.64 -8.75 6.16
N THR A 31 6.34 -8.03 5.08
CA THR A 31 6.65 -6.60 4.96
C THR A 31 5.61 -5.77 5.73
N VAL A 32 6.09 -4.93 6.66
CA VAL A 32 5.24 -4.03 7.46
C VAL A 32 4.45 -3.11 6.56
N GLY A 33 3.14 -3.01 6.80
CA GLY A 33 2.23 -2.12 6.09
C GLY A 33 1.98 -2.48 4.61
N PHE A 34 2.48 -3.63 4.15
CA PHE A 34 2.21 -4.06 2.78
C PHE A 34 0.73 -4.40 2.58
N LYS A 35 0.18 -3.97 1.46
CA LYS A 35 -1.20 -4.25 1.06
C LYS A 35 -1.23 -4.96 -0.29
N THR A 36 -2.06 -5.99 -0.39
CA THR A 36 -2.35 -6.62 -1.68
C THR A 36 -3.05 -5.64 -2.61
N SER A 37 -2.81 -5.78 -3.89
CA SER A 37 -3.52 -5.04 -4.93
C SER A 37 -4.42 -5.97 -5.72
N PHE A 38 -5.53 -5.44 -6.24
CA PHE A 38 -6.43 -6.15 -7.12
C PHE A 38 -6.19 -5.75 -8.56
N GLU A 39 -6.04 -6.75 -9.42
CA GLU A 39 -6.16 -6.56 -10.85
C GLU A 39 -7.64 -6.57 -11.24
N VAL A 40 -8.12 -5.47 -11.81
CA VAL A 40 -9.52 -5.35 -12.20
C VAL A 40 -9.71 -5.83 -13.64
N ALA A 41 -10.58 -6.84 -13.75
CA ALA A 41 -11.38 -7.24 -14.89
C ALA A 41 -10.72 -7.24 -16.28
N MET A 42 -10.70 -8.42 -16.87
CA MET A 42 -10.51 -8.59 -18.31
C MET A 42 -11.64 -7.91 -19.08
N SER A 43 -11.30 -6.97 -19.93
CA SER A 43 -12.21 -6.40 -20.92
C SER A 43 -11.88 -7.00 -22.29
N ALA A 44 -12.85 -7.60 -22.94
CA ALA A 44 -12.69 -8.04 -24.32
C ALA A 44 -12.83 -6.84 -25.26
N ILE A 45 -11.73 -6.38 -25.84
CA ILE A 45 -11.76 -5.32 -26.84
C ILE A 45 -11.87 -5.93 -28.24
N LYS A 46 -12.83 -5.41 -29.02
CA LYS A 46 -12.94 -5.75 -30.43
C LYS A 46 -11.80 -5.09 -31.20
N VAL A 47 -10.99 -5.90 -31.86
CA VAL A 47 -9.91 -5.39 -32.71
C VAL A 47 -10.53 -4.93 -34.03
N GLU A 48 -10.45 -3.62 -34.32
CA GLU A 48 -10.88 -3.05 -35.57
C GLU A 48 -9.73 -3.00 -36.59
N GLY A 49 -9.98 -3.44 -37.81
CA GLY A 49 -9.04 -3.43 -38.91
C GLY A 49 -9.54 -4.26 -40.09
N ALA A 50 -9.00 -4.00 -41.29
CA ALA A 50 -9.35 -4.74 -42.50
C ALA A 50 -9.05 -6.23 -42.31
N GLY A 51 -10.10 -7.08 -42.42
CA GLY A 51 -10.00 -8.53 -42.19
C GLY A 51 -10.05 -8.99 -40.73
N LEU A 52 -10.30 -8.08 -39.76
CA LEU A 52 -10.30 -8.38 -38.32
C LEU A 52 -11.65 -8.19 -37.59
N PRO A 53 -12.83 -8.04 -38.25
CA PRO A 53 -14.06 -7.62 -37.57
C PRO A 53 -14.61 -8.61 -36.54
N THR A 54 -14.03 -9.79 -36.44
CA THR A 54 -14.47 -10.86 -35.51
C THR A 54 -13.39 -11.20 -34.46
N ARG A 55 -12.31 -10.44 -34.38
CA ARG A 55 -11.26 -10.68 -33.38
C ARG A 55 -11.55 -9.90 -32.12
N MET A 56 -11.67 -10.59 -31.01
CA MET A 56 -11.73 -10.03 -29.68
C MET A 56 -10.39 -10.28 -28.99
N GLN A 57 -9.75 -9.25 -28.48
CA GLN A 57 -8.55 -9.35 -27.69
C GLN A 57 -8.94 -9.17 -26.23
N PRO A 58 -8.65 -10.13 -25.35
CA PRO A 58 -8.72 -9.87 -23.92
C PRO A 58 -7.65 -8.84 -23.59
N GLN A 59 -8.07 -7.71 -23.06
CA GLN A 59 -7.16 -6.69 -22.51
C GLN A 59 -7.34 -6.71 -21.00
N SER A 60 -6.31 -7.12 -20.28
CA SER A 60 -6.24 -6.90 -18.85
C SER A 60 -5.90 -5.43 -18.61
N ILE A 61 -6.83 -4.67 -18.07
CA ILE A 61 -6.53 -3.33 -17.54
C ILE A 61 -5.98 -3.59 -16.14
N SER A 62 -4.66 -3.73 -16.03
CA SER A 62 -3.97 -3.84 -14.76
C SER A 62 -4.01 -2.46 -14.09
N LYS A 63 -4.94 -2.30 -13.16
CA LYS A 63 -4.88 -1.22 -12.18
C LYS A 63 -4.52 -1.85 -10.85
N ASP A 64 -3.36 -1.53 -10.32
CA ASP A 64 -2.90 -1.95 -9.00
C ASP A 64 -3.70 -1.26 -7.89
N ILE A 65 -5.02 -1.51 -7.85
CA ILE A 65 -5.90 -0.95 -6.81
C ILE A 65 -5.63 -1.66 -5.49
N ILE A 66 -5.23 -0.89 -4.50
CA ILE A 66 -4.83 -1.36 -3.18
C ILE A 66 -6.03 -1.75 -2.35
N GLN A 67 -5.94 -2.91 -1.70
CA GLN A 67 -6.89 -3.35 -0.68
C GLN A 67 -6.41 -2.93 0.70
N LEU A 68 -7.08 -1.97 1.31
CA LEU A 68 -6.75 -1.45 2.64
C LEU A 68 -7.20 -2.36 3.80
N ARG A 69 -7.64 -3.59 3.53
CA ARG A 69 -7.98 -4.54 4.61
C ARG A 69 -6.82 -4.62 5.60
N PRO A 70 -7.09 -4.56 6.91
CA PRO A 70 -6.04 -4.64 7.91
C PRO A 70 -5.31 -5.98 7.83
N GLY A 71 -3.99 -5.93 8.04
CA GLY A 71 -3.16 -7.09 8.30
C GLY A 71 -3.15 -7.43 9.80
N GLU A 72 -2.30 -8.38 10.18
CA GLU A 72 -2.06 -8.71 11.59
C GLU A 72 -1.39 -7.53 12.30
N VAL A 73 -1.90 -7.16 13.48
CA VAL A 73 -1.31 -6.09 14.29
C VAL A 73 -0.38 -6.70 15.34
N ILE A 74 0.88 -6.29 15.31
CA ILE A 74 1.94 -6.76 16.19
C ILE A 74 2.30 -5.65 17.17
N THR A 75 2.09 -5.87 18.46
CA THR A 75 2.48 -4.93 19.51
C THR A 75 4.00 -4.96 19.68
N THR A 76 4.65 -3.84 19.48
CA THR A 76 6.12 -3.68 19.60
C THR A 76 6.53 -2.96 20.86
N GLY A 77 5.65 -2.13 21.43
CA GLY A 77 5.94 -1.28 22.59
C GLY A 77 6.83 -0.07 22.28
N ARG A 78 7.24 0.14 21.03
CA ARG A 78 8.04 1.30 20.64
C ARG A 78 7.14 2.48 20.30
N ASN A 79 7.36 3.63 20.92
CA ASN A 79 6.49 4.83 20.79
C ASN A 79 6.37 5.36 19.34
N LEU A 80 7.38 5.11 18.50
CA LEU A 80 7.39 5.54 17.10
C LEU A 80 6.83 4.50 16.14
N ASP A 81 6.43 3.33 16.63
CA ASP A 81 5.71 2.35 15.82
C ASP A 81 4.23 2.65 15.90
N ILE A 82 3.61 2.77 14.73
CA ILE A 82 2.18 3.05 14.61
C ILE A 82 1.49 2.05 13.68
N SER A 83 0.30 1.67 14.03
CA SER A 83 -0.60 0.90 13.16
C SER A 83 -1.81 1.76 12.82
N MET A 84 -2.06 2.00 11.55
CA MET A 84 -3.23 2.75 11.11
C MET A 84 -4.49 1.88 11.22
N ASN A 85 -5.54 2.44 11.81
CA ASN A 85 -6.82 1.74 11.98
C ASN A 85 -7.66 1.80 10.70
N GLU A 86 -8.50 0.81 10.47
CA GLU A 86 -9.42 0.73 9.32
C GLU A 86 -8.74 1.08 7.98
N GLU A 87 -9.33 2.01 7.19
CA GLU A 87 -8.80 2.48 5.91
C GLU A 87 -7.97 3.77 6.05
N THR A 88 -7.47 4.08 7.26
CA THR A 88 -6.59 5.24 7.49
C THR A 88 -5.24 5.04 6.79
N VAL A 89 -4.76 6.09 6.14
CA VAL A 89 -3.43 6.12 5.50
C VAL A 89 -2.62 7.31 6.02
N LEU A 90 -1.29 7.12 6.10
CA LEU A 90 -0.34 8.12 6.55
C LEU A 90 0.24 8.87 5.35
N GLY A 91 0.20 10.19 5.38
CA GLY A 91 0.80 11.05 4.36
C GLY A 91 2.31 11.17 4.50
N VAL A 92 3.01 10.93 3.41
CA VAL A 92 4.47 11.04 3.31
C VAL A 92 4.87 11.83 2.07
N THR A 93 6.12 12.27 2.04
CA THR A 93 6.71 12.89 0.85
C THR A 93 7.42 11.80 0.05
N ALA A 94 6.97 11.59 -1.18
CA ALA A 94 7.62 10.67 -2.11
C ALA A 94 9.00 11.22 -2.57
N PRO A 95 9.88 10.38 -3.13
CA PRO A 95 11.21 10.80 -3.61
C PRO A 95 11.17 11.94 -4.62
N ASN A 96 10.09 12.09 -5.38
CA ASN A 96 9.85 13.19 -6.33
C ASN A 96 9.29 14.47 -5.68
N GLY A 97 9.19 14.52 -4.34
CA GLY A 97 8.65 15.65 -3.57
C GLY A 97 7.12 15.72 -3.49
N GLN A 98 6.40 14.85 -4.19
CA GLN A 98 4.94 14.84 -4.18
C GLN A 98 4.38 14.22 -2.89
N LEU A 99 3.12 14.56 -2.59
CA LEU A 99 2.36 13.86 -1.56
C LEU A 99 2.06 12.43 -2.01
N ALA A 100 2.30 11.49 -1.13
CA ALA A 100 1.92 10.09 -1.29
C ALA A 100 1.49 9.53 0.06
N PHE A 101 0.94 8.34 0.05
CA PHE A 101 0.41 7.70 1.25
C PHE A 101 1.05 6.34 1.47
N THR A 102 1.04 5.89 2.73
CA THR A 102 1.56 4.58 3.12
C THR A 102 0.76 3.99 4.28
N ARG A 103 0.85 2.67 4.46
CA ARG A 103 0.40 1.97 5.67
C ARG A 103 1.58 1.52 6.53
N ARG A 104 2.78 1.94 6.15
CA ARG A 104 3.99 1.63 6.88
C ARG A 104 4.10 2.51 8.11
N GLY A 105 4.25 1.92 9.28
CA GLY A 105 4.25 2.63 10.56
C GLY A 105 5.52 2.50 11.38
N ASP A 106 6.58 1.88 10.84
CA ASP A 106 7.90 1.76 11.47
C ASP A 106 8.70 3.07 11.33
N LEU A 107 8.30 4.07 12.11
CA LEU A 107 8.84 5.42 12.04
C LEU A 107 10.16 5.55 12.80
N LYS A 108 10.99 6.49 12.35
CA LYS A 108 12.26 6.86 12.99
C LYS A 108 12.53 8.35 12.80
N VAL A 109 13.34 8.91 13.68
CA VAL A 109 13.83 10.28 13.57
C VAL A 109 15.22 10.23 12.98
N ASN A 110 15.45 10.96 11.89
CA ASN A 110 16.76 11.02 11.26
C ASN A 110 17.70 12.02 11.99
N SER A 111 18.94 12.12 11.55
CA SER A 111 19.95 13.01 12.14
C SER A 111 19.62 14.49 12.07
N ALA A 112 18.72 14.89 11.18
CA ALA A 112 18.22 16.26 11.08
C ALA A 112 16.99 16.51 11.97
N GLY A 113 16.55 15.52 12.77
CA GLY A 113 15.35 15.63 13.61
C GLY A 113 14.05 15.44 12.85
N VAL A 114 14.08 15.04 11.59
CA VAL A 114 12.87 14.85 10.78
C VAL A 114 12.35 13.43 10.93
N LEU A 115 11.02 13.28 11.08
CA LEU A 115 10.36 11.99 11.15
C LEU A 115 10.27 11.36 9.76
N GLU A 116 10.74 10.14 9.61
CA GLU A 116 10.72 9.37 8.37
C GLU A 116 10.31 7.90 8.63
N ASP A 117 9.86 7.20 7.59
CA ASP A 117 9.65 5.77 7.65
C ASP A 117 10.98 5.00 7.48
N ALA A 118 10.96 3.67 7.62
CA ALA A 118 12.17 2.86 7.45
C ALA A 118 12.76 2.91 6.03
N LEU A 119 11.96 3.28 5.02
CA LEU A 119 12.39 3.48 3.62
C LEU A 119 12.88 4.92 3.35
N LYS A 120 12.95 5.78 4.40
CA LYS A 120 13.39 7.19 4.35
C LYS A 120 12.38 8.13 3.66
N HIS A 121 11.11 7.79 3.57
CA HIS A 121 10.09 8.74 3.15
C HIS A 121 9.78 9.67 4.33
N VAL A 122 9.85 10.97 4.09
CA VAL A 122 9.59 11.98 5.11
C VAL A 122 8.10 12.01 5.44
N VAL A 123 7.77 11.87 6.72
CA VAL A 123 6.39 11.93 7.20
C VAL A 123 5.89 13.37 7.18
N ARG A 124 4.70 13.57 6.62
CA ARG A 124 4.05 14.89 6.59
C ARG A 124 3.16 15.11 7.80
N GLY A 125 3.21 16.34 8.30
CA GLY A 125 2.22 16.85 9.22
C GLY A 125 0.98 17.39 8.51
N GLU A 126 -0.10 17.59 9.25
CA GLU A 126 -1.37 18.13 8.74
C GLU A 126 -1.21 19.50 8.07
N GLY A 127 -0.22 20.30 8.48
CA GLY A 127 0.16 21.56 7.84
C GLY A 127 0.89 21.42 6.50
N GLY A 128 1.09 20.19 6.00
CA GLY A 128 1.73 19.91 4.71
C GLY A 128 3.27 19.90 4.73
N GLY A 129 3.90 20.35 5.82
CA GLY A 129 5.34 20.29 6.02
C GLY A 129 5.84 18.99 6.65
N PRO A 130 7.18 18.80 6.72
CA PRO A 130 7.77 17.67 7.45
C PRO A 130 7.50 17.80 8.95
N VAL A 131 7.35 16.66 9.62
CA VAL A 131 7.29 16.64 11.09
C VAL A 131 8.71 16.64 11.63
N THR A 132 9.06 17.69 12.41
CA THR A 132 10.39 17.83 13.00
C THR A 132 10.31 17.66 14.52
N ILE A 133 11.16 16.81 15.04
CA ILE A 133 11.22 16.43 16.46
C ILE A 133 12.53 16.94 17.04
N PRO A 134 12.51 17.77 18.08
CA PRO A 134 13.73 18.21 18.75
C PRO A 134 14.48 17.01 19.37
N PRO A 135 15.80 17.02 19.34
CA PRO A 135 16.61 15.93 19.88
C PRO A 135 16.46 15.81 21.41
N GLY A 136 16.58 14.58 21.93
CA GLY A 136 16.59 14.31 23.37
C GLY A 136 15.21 14.19 24.02
N LEU A 137 14.11 14.41 23.29
CA LEU A 137 12.77 14.32 23.81
C LEU A 137 12.16 12.92 23.63
N THR A 138 11.37 12.49 24.57
CA THR A 138 10.54 11.29 24.44
C THR A 138 9.25 11.64 23.71
N ILE A 139 8.92 10.90 22.67
CA ILE A 139 7.76 11.14 21.82
C ILE A 139 6.61 10.24 22.23
N THR A 140 5.41 10.81 22.26
CA THR A 140 4.14 10.10 22.40
C THR A 140 3.23 10.50 21.25
N ILE A 141 2.67 9.51 20.55
CA ILE A 141 1.73 9.71 19.45
C ILE A 141 0.35 9.26 19.94
N ASN A 142 -0.61 10.15 19.88
CA ASN A 142 -1.99 9.86 20.26
C ASN A 142 -2.77 9.19 19.10
N PRO A 143 -3.89 8.52 19.38
CA PRO A 143 -4.70 7.86 18.36
C PRO A 143 -5.22 8.77 17.24
N ASP A 144 -5.33 10.06 17.49
CA ASP A 144 -5.73 11.06 16.49
C ASP A 144 -4.57 11.58 15.62
N GLY A 145 -3.35 11.05 15.82
CA GLY A 145 -2.14 11.47 15.12
C GLY A 145 -1.43 12.67 15.73
N THR A 146 -1.90 13.21 16.85
CA THR A 146 -1.24 14.29 17.56
C THR A 146 0.05 13.81 18.22
N ILE A 147 1.15 14.57 18.03
CA ILE A 147 2.47 14.21 18.54
C ILE A 147 2.81 15.13 19.71
N PHE A 148 3.11 14.53 20.84
CA PHE A 148 3.62 15.19 22.01
C PHE A 148 5.07 14.79 22.29
N ALA A 149 5.84 15.74 22.78
CA ALA A 149 7.19 15.50 23.26
C ALA A 149 7.30 15.89 24.72
N ALA A 150 8.03 15.08 25.48
CA ALA A 150 8.34 15.31 26.88
C ALA A 150 9.83 15.19 27.11
N ASP A 151 10.38 16.04 27.97
CA ASP A 151 11.78 15.95 28.39
C ASP A 151 11.92 14.86 29.46
N PRO A 152 12.66 13.77 29.18
CA PRO A 152 12.84 12.69 30.16
C PRO A 152 13.69 13.11 31.37
N ALA A 153 14.44 14.20 31.28
CA ALA A 153 15.28 14.70 32.38
C ALA A 153 14.53 15.61 33.35
N GLN A 154 13.28 15.97 33.06
CA GLN A 154 12.49 16.87 33.91
C GLN A 154 12.04 16.17 35.18
N THR A 155 12.51 16.65 36.32
CA THR A 155 12.03 16.25 37.66
C THR A 155 10.81 17.07 38.03
N GLY A 156 9.61 16.52 37.93
CA GLY A 156 8.35 17.18 38.23
C GLY A 156 7.19 16.69 37.38
N PRO A 157 6.03 17.39 37.40
CA PRO A 157 4.93 17.04 36.50
C PRO A 157 5.41 17.13 35.06
N VAL A 158 5.27 16.02 34.33
CA VAL A 158 5.70 15.91 32.92
C VAL A 158 4.92 16.93 32.08
N GLN A 159 5.62 17.97 31.64
CA GLN A 159 5.03 18.92 30.68
C GLN A 159 5.19 18.33 29.28
N GLN A 160 4.05 18.00 28.66
CA GLN A 160 4.02 17.58 27.27
C GLN A 160 3.89 18.80 26.36
N THR A 161 4.82 18.94 25.44
CA THR A 161 4.78 19.99 24.42
C THR A 161 4.21 19.42 23.14
N LEU A 162 3.20 20.10 22.57
CA LEU A 162 2.64 19.74 21.27
C LEU A 162 3.68 20.04 20.17
N ILE A 163 4.07 19.02 19.43
CA ILE A 163 4.98 19.14 18.28
C ILE A 163 4.20 19.36 16.98
N GLY A 164 3.11 18.63 16.79
CA GLY A 164 2.29 18.71 15.60
C GLY A 164 1.31 17.56 15.51
N ARG A 165 0.75 17.38 14.32
CA ARG A 165 -0.17 16.29 14.02
C ARG A 165 0.21 15.64 12.72
N LEU A 166 0.19 14.31 12.67
CA LEU A 166 0.43 13.52 11.46
C LEU A 166 -0.65 13.79 10.42
N LEU A 167 -0.27 13.78 9.15
CA LEU A 167 -1.22 13.84 8.05
C LEU A 167 -1.86 12.44 7.89
N LEU A 168 -2.99 12.24 8.52
CA LEU A 168 -3.80 11.03 8.40
C LEU A 168 -5.01 11.31 7.49
N ARG A 169 -5.35 10.34 6.62
CA ARG A 169 -6.54 10.43 5.77
C ARG A 169 -7.34 9.14 5.84
N ASP A 170 -8.65 9.27 5.84
CA ASP A 170 -9.56 8.15 5.62
C ASP A 170 -9.72 7.92 4.11
N ALA A 171 -9.25 6.78 3.62
CA ALA A 171 -9.32 6.40 2.21
C ALA A 171 -10.49 5.47 1.89
N SER A 172 -11.49 5.35 2.77
CA SER A 172 -12.65 4.47 2.57
C SER A 172 -13.47 4.78 1.31
N THR A 173 -13.49 6.04 0.88
CA THR A 173 -14.21 6.51 -0.32
C THR A 173 -13.32 6.75 -1.54
N THR A 174 -11.99 6.65 -1.37
CA THR A 174 -11.02 6.95 -2.44
C THR A 174 -10.24 5.71 -2.78
N GLN A 175 -10.34 5.24 -4.03
CA GLN A 175 -9.50 4.14 -4.51
C GLN A 175 -8.05 4.61 -4.63
N LEU A 176 -7.16 3.81 -4.05
CA LEU A 176 -5.72 4.04 -4.11
C LEU A 176 -5.06 3.04 -5.06
N GLU A 177 -4.10 3.52 -5.83
CA GLU A 177 -3.23 2.69 -6.67
C GLU A 177 -1.80 2.69 -6.14
N ARG A 178 -1.09 1.59 -6.37
CA ARG A 178 0.32 1.49 -6.04
C ARG A 178 1.14 2.28 -7.03
N ARG A 179 2.08 3.05 -6.52
CA ARG A 179 3.08 3.78 -7.29
C ARG A 179 4.34 2.94 -7.46
N ASP A 180 5.19 3.31 -8.41
CA ASP A 180 6.48 2.64 -8.68
C ASP A 180 7.44 2.71 -7.48
N ASP A 181 7.28 3.71 -6.61
CA ASP A 181 8.05 3.89 -5.38
C ASP A 181 7.52 3.07 -4.18
N GLY A 182 6.49 2.25 -4.40
CA GLY A 182 5.85 1.40 -3.38
C GLY A 182 4.88 2.14 -2.47
N LEU A 183 4.73 3.44 -2.64
CA LEU A 183 3.74 4.27 -1.96
C LEU A 183 2.37 4.18 -2.64
N PHE A 184 1.37 4.83 -2.05
CA PHE A 184 0.00 4.85 -2.56
C PHE A 184 -0.38 6.24 -3.04
N GLY A 185 -1.18 6.31 -4.09
CA GLY A 185 -1.76 7.55 -4.58
C GLY A 185 -3.21 7.35 -5.02
N PRO A 186 -4.03 8.42 -5.04
CA PRO A 186 -5.37 8.33 -5.60
C PRO A 186 -5.33 7.95 -7.08
N VAL A 187 -6.22 7.05 -7.49
CA VAL A 187 -6.30 6.58 -8.89
C VAL A 187 -6.46 7.76 -9.84
N GLY A 188 -5.55 7.85 -10.82
CA GLY A 188 -5.56 8.88 -11.85
C GLY A 188 -5.11 10.28 -11.40
N LYS A 189 -4.61 10.44 -10.17
CA LYS A 189 -4.09 11.71 -9.62
C LYS A 189 -2.76 11.50 -8.92
N LEU A 190 -1.68 11.43 -9.67
CA LEU A 190 -0.34 11.35 -9.09
C LEU A 190 -0.05 12.59 -8.22
N GLY A 191 0.25 12.36 -6.92
CA GLY A 191 0.59 13.43 -5.98
C GLY A 191 -0.59 14.24 -5.44
N GLY A 192 -1.83 13.83 -5.70
CA GLY A 192 -3.04 14.44 -5.13
C GLY A 192 -3.31 14.00 -3.68
N ASP A 193 -3.99 14.85 -2.91
CA ASP A 193 -4.49 14.46 -1.59
C ASP A 193 -5.70 13.50 -1.73
N VAL A 194 -5.87 12.63 -0.74
CA VAL A 194 -7.07 11.81 -0.61
C VAL A 194 -8.21 12.69 -0.13
N THR A 195 -9.31 12.70 -0.88
CA THR A 195 -10.54 13.34 -0.41
C THR A 195 -11.02 12.57 0.81
N GLY A 196 -11.01 13.20 1.99
CA GLY A 196 -11.32 12.54 3.25
C GLY A 196 -12.66 11.81 3.22
N GLY A 197 -12.69 10.62 3.77
CA GLY A 197 -13.91 9.83 3.95
C GLY A 197 -14.71 10.28 5.17
N PRO A 198 -15.84 9.63 5.45
CA PRO A 198 -16.75 9.98 6.55
C PRO A 198 -16.19 9.59 7.93
N LYS A 199 -15.18 8.73 7.99
CA LYS A 199 -14.60 8.25 9.24
C LYS A 199 -13.47 9.16 9.69
N LEU A 200 -13.35 9.34 11.00
CA LEU A 200 -12.20 10.02 11.57
C LEU A 200 -10.97 9.10 11.47
N PRO A 201 -9.90 9.55 10.79
CA PRO A 201 -8.69 8.76 10.70
C PRO A 201 -8.07 8.57 12.07
N SER A 202 -7.62 7.35 12.38
CA SER A 202 -7.04 7.01 13.67
C SER A 202 -5.92 6.00 13.54
N LEU A 203 -5.09 5.91 14.58
CA LEU A 203 -3.98 4.98 14.67
C LEU A 203 -3.87 4.37 16.07
N THR A 204 -3.08 3.32 16.18
CA THR A 204 -2.66 2.70 17.45
C THR A 204 -1.15 2.83 17.54
N ALA A 205 -0.67 3.52 18.58
CA ALA A 205 0.77 3.66 18.87
C ALA A 205 1.31 2.41 19.59
N GLY A 206 2.61 2.15 19.41
CA GLY A 206 3.28 0.98 20.00
C GLY A 206 2.98 -0.33 19.29
N ALA A 207 2.47 -0.27 18.07
CA ALA A 207 2.14 -1.43 17.26
C ALA A 207 2.48 -1.21 15.80
N LEU A 208 2.75 -2.29 15.09
CA LEU A 208 2.95 -2.30 13.63
C LEU A 208 1.89 -3.15 12.96
N GLU A 209 1.48 -2.74 11.79
CA GLU A 209 0.61 -3.53 10.94
C GLU A 209 1.45 -4.39 9.99
N GLY A 210 1.23 -5.70 10.03
CA GLY A 210 1.83 -6.63 9.08
C GLY A 210 1.19 -6.56 7.69
N SER A 211 1.66 -7.41 6.81
CA SER A 211 1.08 -7.59 5.48
C SER A 211 -0.34 -8.17 5.56
N ASN A 212 -1.23 -7.79 4.66
CA ASN A 212 -2.54 -8.44 4.51
C ASN A 212 -2.52 -9.61 3.50
N VAL A 213 -1.34 -10.05 3.08
CA VAL A 213 -1.17 -11.22 2.22
C VAL A 213 -1.48 -12.49 2.99
N ASN A 214 -2.37 -13.31 2.45
CA ASN A 214 -2.57 -14.66 2.96
C ASN A 214 -1.54 -15.61 2.32
N ALA A 215 -0.48 -15.93 3.08
CA ALA A 215 0.62 -16.77 2.61
C ALA A 215 0.16 -18.15 2.10
N MET A 216 -0.80 -18.78 2.79
CA MET A 216 -1.32 -20.10 2.38
C MET A 216 -2.06 -20.01 1.04
N MET A 217 -2.92 -19.00 0.86
CA MET A 217 -3.61 -18.79 -0.42
C MET A 217 -2.64 -18.41 -1.54
N ALA A 218 -1.62 -17.60 -1.26
CA ALA A 218 -0.61 -17.20 -2.23
C ALA A 218 0.23 -18.40 -2.71
N MET A 219 0.48 -19.40 -1.86
CA MET A 219 1.20 -20.62 -2.24
C MET A 219 0.34 -21.61 -3.04
N VAL A 220 -0.97 -21.67 -2.79
CA VAL A 220 -1.87 -22.63 -3.46
C VAL A 220 -2.32 -22.14 -4.84
N LYS A 221 -2.52 -20.86 -5.04
CA LYS A 221 -2.93 -20.27 -6.32
C LYS A 221 -2.06 -20.67 -7.52
N PRO A 222 -0.70 -20.65 -7.47
CA PRO A 222 0.13 -21.05 -8.60
C PRO A 222 -0.08 -22.51 -9.04
N VAL A 223 -0.33 -23.40 -8.08
CA VAL A 223 -0.54 -24.85 -8.36
C VAL A 223 -1.85 -25.10 -9.10
N SER A 224 -2.91 -24.37 -8.74
CA SER A 224 -4.21 -24.49 -9.40
C SER A 224 -4.18 -24.07 -10.87
N TYR A 225 -3.37 -23.05 -11.23
CA TYR A 225 -3.24 -22.59 -12.62
C TYR A 225 -2.44 -23.54 -13.51
N THR A 226 -1.53 -24.34 -12.95
CA THR A 226 -0.75 -25.32 -13.74
C THR A 226 -1.55 -26.57 -14.08
N HIS A 227 -2.54 -26.94 -13.26
CA HIS A 227 -3.37 -28.12 -13.50
C HIS A 227 -4.48 -27.91 -14.54
N LEU A 228 -4.92 -26.69 -14.79
CA LEU A 228 -5.98 -26.37 -15.77
C LEU A 228 -5.52 -26.38 -17.23
N THR A 229 -4.21 -26.48 -17.50
CA THR A 229 -3.66 -26.39 -18.87
C THR A 229 -3.24 -27.75 -19.47
N LEU A 230 -3.40 -28.86 -18.76
CA LEU A 230 -2.87 -30.15 -19.20
C LEU A 230 -3.84 -31.21 -19.80
N PRO A 231 -5.17 -31.08 -19.82
CA PRO A 231 -5.96 -32.22 -20.29
C PRO A 231 -6.54 -32.18 -21.70
N THR A 232 -6.08 -31.32 -22.63
CA THR A 232 -6.77 -31.24 -23.94
C THR A 232 -5.92 -31.62 -25.14
N ILE A 233 -4.83 -32.35 -25.00
CA ILE A 233 -4.01 -32.78 -26.14
C ILE A 233 -4.05 -34.31 -26.36
N TYR A 234 -4.98 -35.03 -25.74
CA TYR A 234 -5.19 -36.46 -26.07
C TYR A 234 -6.66 -36.71 -26.45
N SER A 235 -6.98 -36.47 -27.70
CA SER A 235 -7.89 -37.26 -28.55
C SER A 235 -7.95 -36.64 -29.95
N VAL A 236 -7.19 -37.16 -30.85
CA VAL A 236 -7.52 -37.82 -32.14
C VAL A 236 -6.25 -38.44 -32.66
#